data_2c240e21b71d84110a58bc80678af49a
#
_entry.id   2c240e21b71d84110a58bc80678af49a
#
_cell.length_a   1.000
_cell.length_b   1.000
_cell.length_c   1.000
_cell.angle_alpha   90.00
_cell.angle_beta   90.00
_cell.angle_gamma   90.00
#
_symmetry.space_group_name_H-M   'P 1'
#
loop_
_entity.id
_entity.type
_entity.pdbx_description
1 polymer ?
#
loop_
_entity_poly.entity_id
_entity_poly.type
_entity_poly.pdbx_seq_one_letter_code
_entity_poly.pdbx_strand_id
1 'polypeptide(L)'
;AEQLVTSPVGSEDLRYANLAILGRLVDSIIEEQVPRALELAPDLVSIVGGGNDCMRPGTDIDAIAAKFEEAVVALREAGIAVLMGNGYDTRRATPLIKQLRPRVAIYNSHLWSIAQRHDCTMLDMWGLRDLYGPEMWAPDRIHLSPAGHELVADQALAALERAPLPSAGVHMPDRPNRPIRTAVAEEAHWVREHL
;
A
#
# COMPACT_ATOMS: atom_id res chain seq x y z
N ALA A 1 -10.21 10.46 -16.88
CA ALA A 1 -9.90 10.27 -18.30
C ALA A 1 -8.82 9.19 -18.37
N GLU A 2 -9.16 8.07 -18.98
CA GLU A 2 -8.24 6.96 -19.22
C GLU A 2 -7.19 7.42 -20.25
N GLN A 3 -5.92 7.43 -19.85
CA GLN A 3 -4.83 7.79 -20.76
C GLN A 3 -4.07 6.50 -21.10
N LEU A 4 -4.36 5.95 -22.26
CA LEU A 4 -3.54 4.90 -22.86
C LEU A 4 -2.32 5.59 -23.48
N VAL A 5 -1.15 5.37 -22.90
CA VAL A 5 0.11 5.87 -23.47
C VAL A 5 0.87 4.67 -24.04
N THR A 6 1.04 4.65 -25.36
CA THR A 6 2.03 3.81 -26.01
C THR A 6 3.36 4.56 -25.94
N SER A 7 4.31 4.09 -25.15
CA SER A 7 5.60 4.75 -24.99
C SER A 7 6.59 4.32 -26.09
N PRO A 8 7.34 5.25 -26.68
CA PRO A 8 8.30 4.96 -27.74
C PRO A 8 9.70 4.60 -27.22
N VAL A 9 9.83 4.12 -25.97
CA VAL A 9 11.15 3.77 -25.42
C VAL A 9 11.41 2.27 -25.55
N GLY A 10 11.95 1.88 -26.70
CA GLY A 10 12.79 0.68 -26.83
C GLY A 10 12.13 -0.71 -26.88
N SER A 11 10.81 -0.83 -26.70
CA SER A 11 10.08 -2.05 -27.04
C SER A 11 8.79 -1.70 -27.75
N GLU A 12 8.58 -2.25 -28.94
CA GLU A 12 7.39 -2.01 -29.78
C GLU A 12 6.09 -2.51 -29.12
N ASP A 13 6.15 -3.14 -27.93
CA ASP A 13 5.03 -3.84 -27.29
C ASP A 13 4.60 -3.31 -25.92
N LEU A 14 5.19 -2.23 -25.39
CA LEU A 14 4.77 -1.69 -24.09
C LEU A 14 3.42 -0.96 -24.19
N ARG A 15 2.38 -1.49 -23.53
CA ARG A 15 1.09 -0.83 -23.34
C ARG A 15 0.97 -0.33 -21.90
N TYR A 16 0.57 0.91 -21.74
CA TYR A 16 0.38 1.50 -20.41
C TYR A 16 -0.99 2.17 -20.31
N ALA A 17 -1.69 1.93 -19.20
CA ALA A 17 -2.94 2.60 -18.86
C ALA A 17 -2.83 3.20 -17.46
N ASN A 18 -3.24 4.45 -17.28
CA ASN A 18 -3.34 5.09 -15.98
C ASN A 18 -4.82 5.23 -15.57
N LEU A 19 -5.22 4.44 -14.57
CA LEU A 19 -6.57 4.44 -13.99
C LEU A 19 -6.67 5.30 -12.73
N ALA A 20 -5.55 5.88 -12.27
CA ALA A 20 -5.52 6.65 -11.04
C ALA A 20 -6.37 7.92 -11.12
N ILE A 21 -7.18 8.16 -10.10
CA ILE A 21 -8.01 9.35 -9.96
C ILE A 21 -7.70 10.00 -8.61
N LEU A 22 -7.39 11.29 -8.66
CA LEU A 22 -7.08 12.07 -7.47
C LEU A 22 -8.20 12.03 -6.44
N GLY A 23 -7.85 11.86 -5.15
CA GLY A 23 -8.80 11.93 -4.03
C GLY A 23 -9.64 10.67 -3.81
N ARG A 24 -9.44 9.61 -4.58
CA ARG A 24 -10.19 8.36 -4.41
C ARG A 24 -9.81 7.66 -3.10
N LEU A 25 -10.80 6.98 -2.52
CA LEU A 25 -10.66 6.09 -1.36
C LEU A 25 -10.49 4.64 -1.82
N VAL A 26 -10.12 3.78 -0.91
CA VAL A 26 -9.95 2.34 -1.19
C VAL A 26 -11.23 1.74 -1.77
N ASP A 27 -12.41 2.08 -1.24
CA ASP A 27 -13.68 1.60 -1.79
C ASP A 27 -13.83 1.93 -3.28
N SER A 28 -13.54 3.19 -3.69
CA SER A 28 -13.61 3.58 -5.10
C SER A 28 -12.55 2.88 -5.97
N ILE A 29 -11.38 2.58 -5.42
CA ILE A 29 -10.35 1.82 -6.14
C ILE A 29 -10.88 0.41 -6.44
N ILE A 30 -11.48 -0.27 -5.45
CA ILE A 30 -12.03 -1.62 -5.58
C ILE A 30 -13.20 -1.64 -6.56
N GLU A 31 -14.13 -0.70 -6.44
CA GLU A 31 -15.38 -0.70 -7.19
C GLU A 31 -15.22 -0.24 -8.64
N GLU A 32 -14.28 0.67 -8.93
CA GLU A 32 -14.15 1.31 -10.24
C GLU A 32 -12.85 0.92 -10.96
N GLN A 33 -11.70 0.92 -10.26
CA GLN A 33 -10.39 0.80 -10.90
C GLN A 33 -9.94 -0.65 -11.05
N VAL A 34 -10.16 -1.49 -10.05
CA VAL A 34 -9.77 -2.91 -10.09
C VAL A 34 -10.54 -3.66 -11.19
N PRO A 35 -11.87 -3.55 -11.33
CA PRO A 35 -12.58 -4.19 -12.44
C PRO A 35 -12.04 -3.75 -13.80
N ARG A 36 -11.74 -2.46 -13.95
CA ARG A 36 -11.19 -1.96 -15.20
C ARG A 36 -9.77 -2.48 -15.48
N ALA A 37 -8.94 -2.61 -14.45
CA ALA A 37 -7.62 -3.23 -14.59
C ALA A 37 -7.73 -4.70 -15.01
N LEU A 38 -8.66 -5.46 -14.43
CA LEU A 38 -8.93 -6.85 -14.80
C LEU A 38 -9.38 -6.99 -16.26
N GLU A 39 -10.24 -6.09 -16.75
CA GLU A 39 -10.67 -6.06 -18.17
C GLU A 39 -9.50 -5.80 -19.13
N LEU A 40 -8.52 -5.00 -18.73
CA LEU A 40 -7.34 -4.71 -19.53
C LEU A 40 -6.34 -5.86 -19.55
N ALA A 41 -6.45 -6.79 -18.61
CA ALA A 41 -5.59 -7.97 -18.45
C ALA A 41 -4.09 -7.66 -18.61
N PRO A 42 -3.51 -6.74 -17.81
CA PRO A 42 -2.11 -6.37 -17.92
C PRO A 42 -1.21 -7.44 -17.29
N ASP A 43 0.06 -7.46 -17.65
CA ASP A 43 1.07 -8.31 -17.01
C ASP A 43 1.42 -7.81 -15.60
N LEU A 44 1.37 -6.49 -15.36
CA LEU A 44 1.71 -5.84 -14.11
C LEU A 44 0.73 -4.71 -13.78
N VAL A 45 0.28 -4.66 -12.53
CA VAL A 45 -0.45 -3.51 -11.95
C VAL A 45 0.38 -2.89 -10.84
N SER A 46 0.61 -1.57 -10.90
CA SER A 46 1.05 -0.82 -9.73
C SER A 46 -0.16 -0.24 -9.00
N ILE A 47 -0.26 -0.49 -7.69
CA ILE A 47 -1.39 -0.03 -6.87
C ILE A 47 -0.91 0.69 -5.62
N VAL A 48 -1.39 1.92 -5.43
CA VAL A 48 -1.14 2.74 -4.24
C VAL A 48 -2.47 3.33 -3.79
N GLY A 49 -2.89 3.04 -2.57
CA GLY A 49 -4.18 3.49 -2.05
C GLY A 49 -4.20 3.59 -0.53
N GLY A 50 -5.28 4.11 0.05
CA GLY A 50 -5.49 4.21 1.50
C GLY A 50 -4.95 5.48 2.17
N GLY A 51 -4.12 6.27 1.49
CA GLY A 51 -3.61 7.54 2.04
C GLY A 51 -4.74 8.53 2.38
N ASN A 52 -5.72 8.67 1.48
CA ASN A 52 -6.90 9.52 1.69
C ASN A 52 -7.79 8.98 2.82
N ASP A 53 -7.89 7.66 2.97
CA ASP A 53 -8.61 7.01 4.06
C ASP A 53 -7.94 7.27 5.40
N CYS A 54 -6.61 7.20 5.47
CA CYS A 54 -5.84 7.54 6.67
C CYS A 54 -6.05 8.98 7.13
N MET A 55 -6.35 9.91 6.22
CA MET A 55 -6.63 11.32 6.55
C MET A 55 -8.01 11.54 7.17
N ARG A 56 -8.97 10.62 6.99
CA ARG A 56 -10.32 10.77 7.50
C ARG A 56 -10.40 10.44 8.99
N PRO A 57 -10.95 11.32 9.83
CA PRO A 57 -11.18 11.03 11.25
C PRO A 57 -12.12 9.83 11.42
N GLY A 58 -11.82 8.99 12.41
CA GLY A 58 -12.67 7.84 12.76
C GLY A 58 -12.57 6.64 11.79
N THR A 59 -11.75 6.71 10.74
CA THR A 59 -11.55 5.57 9.84
C THR A 59 -10.84 4.43 10.56
N ASP A 60 -11.38 3.23 10.45
CA ASP A 60 -10.78 1.98 10.89
C ASP A 60 -9.70 1.55 9.89
N ILE A 61 -8.45 1.57 10.33
CA ILE A 61 -7.29 1.24 9.48
C ILE A 61 -7.24 -0.25 9.14
N ASP A 62 -7.64 -1.10 10.07
CA ASP A 62 -7.67 -2.55 9.86
C ASP A 62 -8.72 -2.93 8.80
N ALA A 63 -9.90 -2.29 8.87
CA ALA A 63 -10.95 -2.49 7.88
C ALA A 63 -10.53 -2.02 6.47
N ILE A 64 -9.83 -0.88 6.37
CA ILE A 64 -9.32 -0.40 5.08
C ILE A 64 -8.25 -1.35 4.53
N ALA A 65 -7.37 -1.85 5.37
CA ALA A 65 -6.35 -2.79 4.95
C ALA A 65 -6.96 -4.11 4.44
N ALA A 66 -8.00 -4.61 5.12
CA ALA A 66 -8.73 -5.79 4.68
C ALA A 66 -9.37 -5.59 3.29
N LYS A 67 -10.02 -4.45 3.07
CA LYS A 67 -10.57 -4.10 1.75
C LYS A 67 -9.49 -3.97 0.68
N PHE A 68 -8.36 -3.34 1.01
CA PHE A 68 -7.25 -3.25 0.07
C PHE A 68 -6.70 -4.63 -0.30
N GLU A 69 -6.67 -5.56 0.66
CA GLU A 69 -6.29 -6.95 0.42
C GLU A 69 -7.23 -7.64 -0.57
N GLU A 70 -8.55 -7.39 -0.52
CA GLU A 70 -9.51 -7.92 -1.51
C GLU A 70 -9.14 -7.50 -2.94
N ALA A 71 -8.74 -6.24 -3.14
CA ALA A 71 -8.26 -5.76 -4.44
C ALA A 71 -7.00 -6.51 -4.91
N VAL A 72 -6.05 -6.71 -4.01
CA VAL A 72 -4.80 -7.43 -4.30
C VAL A 72 -5.10 -8.89 -4.66
N VAL A 73 -5.96 -9.56 -3.89
CA VAL A 73 -6.37 -10.94 -4.14
C VAL A 73 -6.99 -11.08 -5.53
N ALA A 74 -7.94 -10.20 -5.90
CA ALA A 74 -8.59 -10.23 -7.20
C ALA A 74 -7.59 -10.11 -8.37
N LEU A 75 -6.59 -9.22 -8.25
CA LEU A 75 -5.53 -9.06 -9.25
C LEU A 75 -4.63 -10.30 -9.33
N ARG A 76 -4.23 -10.84 -8.17
CA ARG A 76 -3.35 -12.03 -8.11
C ARG A 76 -4.03 -13.30 -8.61
N GLU A 77 -5.32 -13.50 -8.30
CA GLU A 77 -6.12 -14.62 -8.82
C GLU A 77 -6.29 -14.57 -10.34
N ALA A 78 -6.28 -13.36 -10.93
CA ALA A 78 -6.24 -13.19 -12.38
C ALA A 78 -4.84 -13.41 -12.99
N GLY A 79 -3.83 -13.80 -12.20
CA GLY A 79 -2.46 -14.04 -12.66
C GLY A 79 -1.62 -12.78 -12.88
N ILE A 80 -2.11 -11.62 -12.47
CA ILE A 80 -1.44 -10.32 -12.68
C ILE A 80 -0.37 -10.12 -11.62
N ALA A 81 0.85 -9.71 -12.02
CA ALA A 81 1.87 -9.27 -11.08
C ALA A 81 1.46 -7.94 -10.44
N VAL A 82 1.71 -7.78 -9.12
CA VAL A 82 1.31 -6.58 -8.39
C VAL A 82 2.51 -5.91 -7.73
N LEU A 83 2.72 -4.62 -8.05
CA LEU A 83 3.62 -3.71 -7.36
C LEU A 83 2.80 -2.85 -6.39
N MET A 84 2.92 -3.11 -5.09
CA MET A 84 2.21 -2.37 -4.05
C MET A 84 3.08 -1.23 -3.54
N GLY A 85 2.55 0.00 -3.48
CA GLY A 85 3.22 1.10 -2.81
C GLY A 85 2.66 1.34 -1.40
N ASN A 86 3.56 1.49 -0.41
CA ASN A 86 3.18 1.91 0.94
C ASN A 86 3.19 3.45 1.08
N GLY A 87 2.69 3.97 2.22
CA GLY A 87 2.72 5.40 2.51
C GLY A 87 4.11 5.87 2.94
N TYR A 88 4.51 7.07 2.54
CA TYR A 88 5.76 7.69 2.96
C TYR A 88 5.77 8.09 4.45
N ASP A 89 6.94 8.20 5.07
CA ASP A 89 7.08 8.66 6.46
C ASP A 89 6.76 10.15 6.58
N THR A 90 5.62 10.46 7.17
CA THR A 90 5.12 11.83 7.36
C THR A 90 5.84 12.60 8.47
N ARG A 91 6.94 12.07 9.04
CA ARG A 91 7.66 12.67 10.18
C ARG A 91 8.10 14.11 9.93
N ARG A 92 8.47 14.45 8.70
CA ARG A 92 8.91 15.79 8.29
C ARG A 92 7.88 16.58 7.49
N ALA A 93 6.67 16.06 7.37
CA ALA A 93 5.56 16.74 6.74
C ALA A 93 5.05 17.94 7.57
N THR A 94 4.07 18.66 7.04
CA THR A 94 3.41 19.74 7.77
C THR A 94 2.83 19.25 9.10
N PRO A 95 2.62 20.13 10.11
CA PRO A 95 2.12 19.70 11.42
C PRO A 95 0.84 18.84 11.36
N LEU A 96 -0.07 19.16 10.44
CA LEU A 96 -1.31 18.41 10.25
C LEU A 96 -1.04 17.00 9.70
N ILE A 97 -0.27 16.90 8.65
CA ILE A 97 0.07 15.62 8.00
C ILE A 97 0.95 14.75 8.91
N LYS A 98 1.85 15.38 9.68
CA LYS A 98 2.68 14.66 10.67
C LYS A 98 1.86 13.90 11.72
N GLN A 99 0.69 14.39 12.10
CA GLN A 99 -0.18 13.72 13.06
C GLN A 99 -0.75 12.39 12.53
N LEU A 100 -0.76 12.20 11.22
CA LEU A 100 -1.22 10.96 10.60
C LEU A 100 -0.18 9.85 10.67
N ARG A 101 1.05 10.15 11.06
CA ARG A 101 2.18 9.20 11.06
C ARG A 101 1.88 7.85 11.73
N PRO A 102 1.24 7.79 12.93
CA PRO A 102 0.91 6.52 13.55
C PRO A 102 -0.08 5.69 12.72
N ARG A 103 -1.08 6.34 12.12
CA ARG A 103 -2.08 5.68 11.26
C ARG A 103 -1.44 5.13 9.99
N VAL A 104 -0.60 5.94 9.34
CA VAL A 104 0.16 5.52 8.14
C VAL A 104 1.11 4.37 8.48
N ALA A 105 1.78 4.39 9.64
CA ALA A 105 2.66 3.32 10.07
C ALA A 105 1.92 1.99 10.28
N ILE A 106 0.73 2.02 10.92
CA ILE A 106 -0.12 0.85 11.10
C ILE A 106 -0.57 0.31 9.75
N TYR A 107 -1.08 1.19 8.88
CA TYR A 107 -1.51 0.81 7.54
C TYR A 107 -0.37 0.19 6.72
N ASN A 108 0.83 0.77 6.75
CA ASN A 108 2.01 0.22 6.09
C ASN A 108 2.39 -1.17 6.61
N SER A 109 2.20 -1.44 7.90
CA SER A 109 2.43 -2.78 8.47
C SER A 109 1.49 -3.82 7.86
N HIS A 110 0.22 -3.46 7.63
CA HIS A 110 -0.72 -4.31 6.90
C HIS A 110 -0.30 -4.51 5.44
N LEU A 111 0.08 -3.43 4.74
CA LEU A 111 0.50 -3.52 3.34
C LEU A 111 1.71 -4.46 3.15
N TRP A 112 2.70 -4.40 4.04
CA TRP A 112 3.82 -5.33 4.04
C TRP A 112 3.37 -6.79 4.24
N SER A 113 2.45 -7.03 5.19
CA SER A 113 1.90 -8.35 5.45
C SER A 113 1.08 -8.89 4.27
N ILE A 114 0.30 -8.03 3.62
CA ILE A 114 -0.47 -8.35 2.40
C ILE A 114 0.50 -8.71 1.27
N ALA A 115 1.52 -7.88 1.03
CA ALA A 115 2.50 -8.13 -0.01
C ALA A 115 3.19 -9.50 0.15
N GLN A 116 3.55 -9.87 1.38
CA GLN A 116 4.15 -11.17 1.67
C GLN A 116 3.17 -12.34 1.48
N ARG A 117 1.90 -12.20 1.93
CA ARG A 117 0.91 -13.27 1.78
C ARG A 117 0.55 -13.56 0.32
N HIS A 118 0.55 -12.54 -0.52
CA HIS A 118 0.09 -12.63 -1.90
C HIS A 118 1.22 -12.54 -2.94
N ASP A 119 2.46 -12.68 -2.52
CA ASP A 119 3.63 -12.66 -3.41
C ASP A 119 3.65 -11.40 -4.30
N CYS A 120 3.49 -10.23 -3.68
CA CYS A 120 3.53 -8.94 -4.35
C CYS A 120 4.88 -8.25 -4.13
N THR A 121 5.33 -7.49 -5.12
CA THR A 121 6.50 -6.62 -4.97
C THR A 121 6.12 -5.37 -4.17
N MET A 122 6.96 -4.98 -3.20
CA MET A 122 6.73 -3.78 -2.39
C MET A 122 7.59 -2.61 -2.87
N LEU A 123 6.94 -1.52 -3.25
CA LEU A 123 7.55 -0.20 -3.40
C LEU A 123 7.55 0.49 -2.03
N ASP A 124 8.68 0.44 -1.34
CA ASP A 124 8.81 1.00 0.01
C ASP A 124 9.12 2.50 -0.02
N MET A 125 8.07 3.32 0.00
CA MET A 125 8.21 4.79 0.13
C MET A 125 8.42 5.24 1.58
N TRP A 126 8.13 4.42 2.58
CA TRP A 126 8.39 4.77 3.99
C TRP A 126 9.88 4.85 4.29
N GLY A 127 10.66 3.96 3.71
CA GLY A 127 12.12 3.95 3.83
C GLY A 127 12.83 5.00 2.98
N LEU A 128 12.15 5.61 2.02
CA LEU A 128 12.71 6.55 1.05
C LEU A 128 12.89 7.95 1.67
N ARG A 129 14.03 8.13 2.36
CA ARG A 129 14.29 9.34 3.15
C ARG A 129 14.49 10.61 2.33
N ASP A 130 14.84 10.47 1.06
CA ASP A 130 14.99 11.60 0.14
C ASP A 130 13.66 12.32 -0.09
N LEU A 131 12.51 11.65 0.12
CA LEU A 131 11.19 12.28 0.16
C LEU A 131 11.01 13.31 1.31
N TYR A 132 11.97 13.45 2.22
CA TYR A 132 11.93 14.50 3.24
C TYR A 132 12.28 15.88 2.68
N GLY A 133 12.91 15.96 1.51
CA GLY A 133 13.25 17.22 0.84
C GLY A 133 11.97 17.95 0.38
N PRO A 134 11.84 19.26 0.66
CA PRO A 134 10.67 20.04 0.26
C PRO A 134 10.50 20.09 -1.27
N GLU A 135 11.57 19.95 -2.03
CA GLU A 135 11.62 19.92 -3.50
C GLU A 135 10.92 18.68 -4.09
N MET A 136 10.76 17.63 -3.29
CA MET A 136 10.07 16.40 -3.70
C MET A 136 8.55 16.54 -3.73
N TRP A 137 8.02 17.68 -3.26
CA TRP A 137 6.60 17.92 -3.08
C TRP A 137 6.09 19.07 -3.94
N ALA A 138 4.88 18.93 -4.46
CA ALA A 138 4.15 20.00 -5.12
C ALA A 138 3.79 21.12 -4.11
N PRO A 139 3.34 22.29 -4.56
CA PRO A 139 2.99 23.42 -3.69
C PRO A 139 1.96 23.09 -2.59
N ASP A 140 1.10 22.11 -2.82
CA ASP A 140 0.12 21.61 -1.83
C ASP A 140 0.75 20.76 -0.72
N ARG A 141 2.02 20.36 -0.86
CA ARG A 141 2.80 19.56 0.10
C ARG A 141 2.20 18.19 0.44
N ILE A 142 1.37 17.68 -0.45
CA ILE A 142 0.72 16.37 -0.34
C ILE A 142 1.07 15.49 -1.54
N HIS A 143 1.07 16.08 -2.73
CA HIS A 143 1.41 15.38 -3.97
C HIS A 143 2.89 15.55 -4.29
N LEU A 144 3.45 14.57 -5.00
CA LEU A 144 4.84 14.63 -5.43
C LEU A 144 5.06 15.70 -6.50
N SER A 145 6.21 16.35 -6.46
CA SER A 145 6.72 17.17 -7.56
C SER A 145 7.23 16.25 -8.70
N PRO A 146 7.58 16.79 -9.87
CA PRO A 146 8.27 16.00 -10.90
C PRO A 146 9.49 15.26 -10.38
N ALA A 147 10.34 15.89 -9.57
CA ALA A 147 11.51 15.26 -8.96
C ALA A 147 11.13 14.15 -7.96
N GLY A 148 10.05 14.34 -7.20
CA GLY A 148 9.52 13.31 -6.31
C GLY A 148 8.97 12.11 -7.09
N HIS A 149 8.33 12.33 -8.23
CA HIS A 149 7.87 11.26 -9.10
C HIS A 149 9.03 10.47 -9.72
N GLU A 150 10.09 11.14 -10.18
CA GLU A 150 11.31 10.48 -10.69
C GLU A 150 11.94 9.60 -9.62
N LEU A 151 12.13 10.12 -8.40
CA LEU A 151 12.68 9.36 -7.28
C LEU A 151 11.85 8.11 -6.96
N VAL A 152 10.52 8.23 -6.95
CA VAL A 152 9.62 7.09 -6.69
C VAL A 152 9.64 6.10 -7.86
N ALA A 153 9.77 6.56 -9.09
CA ALA A 153 9.90 5.69 -10.26
C ALA A 153 11.19 4.88 -10.23
N ASP A 154 12.33 5.49 -9.88
CA ASP A 154 13.60 4.79 -9.70
C ASP A 154 13.51 3.72 -8.59
N GLN A 155 12.86 4.05 -7.49
CA GLN A 155 12.62 3.09 -6.41
C GLN A 155 11.70 1.94 -6.85
N ALA A 156 10.69 2.23 -7.69
CA ALA A 156 9.80 1.20 -8.24
C ALA A 156 10.56 0.23 -9.16
N LEU A 157 11.40 0.75 -10.05
CA LEU A 157 12.26 -0.06 -10.91
C LEU A 157 13.20 -0.94 -10.08
N ALA A 158 13.89 -0.34 -9.10
CA ALA A 158 14.76 -1.09 -8.19
C ALA A 158 14.00 -2.16 -7.38
N ALA A 159 12.73 -1.94 -7.05
CA ALA A 159 11.91 -2.92 -6.36
C ALA A 159 11.53 -4.10 -7.29
N LEU A 160 11.22 -3.83 -8.55
CA LEU A 160 10.88 -4.85 -9.55
C LEU A 160 12.09 -5.72 -9.95
N GLU A 161 13.32 -5.18 -9.88
CA GLU A 161 14.55 -5.91 -10.15
C GLU A 161 14.97 -6.85 -9.00
N ARG A 162 14.44 -6.64 -7.79
CA ARG A 162 14.75 -7.51 -6.64
C ARG A 162 13.97 -8.82 -6.75
N ALA A 163 14.64 -9.94 -6.47
CA ALA A 163 13.94 -11.21 -6.32
C ALA A 163 12.90 -11.11 -5.18
N PRO A 164 11.69 -11.66 -5.35
CA PRO A 164 10.70 -11.69 -4.29
C PRO A 164 11.27 -12.42 -3.07
N LEU A 165 10.96 -11.91 -1.88
CA LEU A 165 11.28 -12.63 -0.64
C LEU A 165 10.48 -13.94 -0.64
N PRO A 166 11.09 -15.08 -0.28
CA PRO A 166 10.37 -16.34 -0.23
C PRO A 166 9.19 -16.20 0.72
N SER A 167 7.98 -16.46 0.23
CA SER A 167 6.79 -16.50 1.07
C SER A 167 6.93 -17.66 2.04
N ALA A 168 7.25 -17.38 3.29
CA ALA A 168 7.05 -18.35 4.34
C ALA A 168 5.53 -18.49 4.51
N GLY A 169 4.96 -19.56 3.99
CA GLY A 169 3.56 -19.92 4.22
C GLY A 169 3.33 -20.18 5.70
N VAL A 170 3.19 -19.11 6.47
CA VAL A 170 2.85 -19.19 7.89
C VAL A 170 1.35 -19.41 7.96
N HIS A 171 0.97 -20.67 8.07
CA HIS A 171 -0.39 -21.02 8.46
C HIS A 171 -0.60 -20.56 9.91
N MET A 172 -1.31 -19.44 10.10
CA MET A 172 -1.74 -19.02 11.43
C MET A 172 -2.88 -19.96 11.87
N PRO A 173 -2.70 -20.75 12.93
CA PRO A 173 -3.81 -21.54 13.44
C PRO A 173 -4.93 -20.61 13.90
N ASP A 174 -6.17 -21.01 13.62
CA ASP A 174 -7.36 -20.29 14.09
C ASP A 174 -7.26 -20.05 15.60
N ARG A 175 -7.33 -18.78 16.00
CA ARG A 175 -7.39 -18.45 17.43
C ARG A 175 -8.67 -19.02 18.00
N PRO A 176 -8.59 -19.87 19.02
CA PRO A 176 -9.79 -20.36 19.69
C PRO A 176 -10.56 -19.13 20.22
N ASN A 177 -11.87 -19.12 19.99
CA ASN A 177 -12.76 -18.06 20.45
C ASN A 177 -12.83 -18.13 22.00
N ARG A 178 -11.98 -17.34 22.67
CA ARG A 178 -11.89 -17.32 24.12
C ARG A 178 -12.79 -16.22 24.69
N PRO A 179 -13.56 -16.47 25.75
CA PRO A 179 -14.31 -15.44 26.44
C PRO A 179 -13.40 -14.31 26.90
N ILE A 180 -13.78 -13.05 26.66
CA ILE A 180 -12.99 -11.86 27.01
C ILE A 180 -12.54 -11.88 28.49
N ARG A 181 -13.40 -12.34 29.40
CA ARG A 181 -13.09 -12.43 30.85
C ARG A 181 -11.92 -13.36 31.12
N THR A 182 -11.80 -14.48 30.42
CA THR A 182 -10.69 -15.44 30.58
C THR A 182 -9.40 -14.82 30.03
N ALA A 183 -9.44 -14.16 28.89
CA ALA A 183 -8.28 -13.48 28.31
C ALA A 183 -7.74 -12.36 29.22
N VAL A 184 -8.62 -11.53 29.79
CA VAL A 184 -8.24 -10.46 30.72
C VAL A 184 -7.64 -11.02 32.03
N ALA A 185 -8.16 -12.13 32.56
CA ALA A 185 -7.64 -12.74 33.77
C ALA A 185 -6.24 -13.34 33.54
N GLU A 186 -6.03 -14.00 32.41
CA GLU A 186 -4.72 -14.55 32.02
C GLU A 186 -3.68 -13.45 31.81
N GLU A 187 -4.06 -12.34 31.14
CA GLU A 187 -3.21 -11.17 30.94
C GLU A 187 -2.81 -10.51 32.27
N ALA A 188 -3.77 -10.31 33.18
CA ALA A 188 -3.52 -9.74 34.49
C ALA A 188 -2.65 -10.67 35.38
N HIS A 189 -2.72 -11.98 35.21
CA HIS A 189 -1.84 -12.93 35.86
C HIS A 189 -0.42 -12.83 35.28
N TRP A 190 -0.29 -12.86 33.98
CA TRP A 190 1.00 -12.74 33.28
C TRP A 190 1.74 -11.44 33.65
N VAL A 191 1.05 -10.28 33.60
CA VAL A 191 1.62 -8.98 34.02
C VAL A 191 2.15 -9.04 35.44
N ARG A 192 1.44 -9.70 36.38
CA ARG A 192 1.81 -9.78 37.79
C ARG A 192 3.07 -10.64 38.05
N GLU A 193 3.30 -11.62 37.17
CA GLU A 193 4.46 -12.52 37.29
C GLU A 193 5.70 -12.08 36.54
N HIS A 194 5.53 -11.19 35.50
CA HIS A 194 6.63 -10.87 34.57
C HIS A 194 6.99 -9.39 34.51
N LEU A 195 6.19 -8.50 35.10
CA LEU A 195 6.43 -7.05 35.16
C LEU A 195 6.35 -6.53 36.60
#